data_d49bf2781d113c557a2d16b109fc3528
#
_entry.id   d49bf2781d113c557a2d16b109fc3528
#
_cell.length_a   1.000
_cell.length_b   1.000
_cell.length_c   1.000
_cell.angle_alpha   90.00
_cell.angle_beta   90.00
_cell.angle_gamma   90.00
#
_symmetry.space_group_name_H-M   'P 1'
#
loop_
_entity.id
_entity.type
_entity.pdbx_description
1 polymer ?
#
loop_
_entity_poly.entity_id
_entity_poly.type
_entity_poly.pdbx_seq_one_letter_code
_entity_poly.pdbx_strand_id
1 'polypeptide(L)'
;MAKFSKNDGDLVVIIGSGAGGGVLGMELAMKGIKTVILEAGGRHGPQDFVNDEWSSFRQISWLDQRTTSGDWRVSRDFSGLPAWIVKAVGGSTLHW
;
A
#
# COMPACT_ATOMS: atom_id res chain seq x y z
N MET A 1 -5.87 -6.02 18.19
CA MET A 1 -5.45 -4.77 17.51
C MET A 1 -5.17 -3.72 18.56
N ALA A 2 -4.07 -3.03 18.47
CA ALA A 2 -3.75 -1.92 19.34
C ALA A 2 -4.79 -0.79 19.19
N LYS A 3 -5.23 -0.22 20.33
CA LYS A 3 -6.13 0.92 20.33
C LYS A 3 -5.32 2.20 20.54
N PHE A 4 -5.56 3.18 19.71
CA PHE A 4 -4.92 4.50 19.79
C PHE A 4 -5.98 5.54 20.15
N SER A 5 -5.61 6.51 20.98
CA SER A 5 -6.49 7.63 21.29
C SER A 5 -6.48 8.66 20.16
N LYS A 6 -7.64 9.20 19.82
CA LYS A 6 -7.76 10.29 18.84
C LYS A 6 -7.04 11.58 19.28
N ASN A 7 -6.81 11.73 20.57
CA ASN A 7 -6.22 12.94 21.16
C ASN A 7 -4.77 12.68 21.61
N ASP A 8 -4.14 11.60 21.14
CA ASP A 8 -2.73 11.32 21.44
C ASP A 8 -1.84 12.21 20.55
N GLY A 9 -1.38 13.31 21.12
CA GLY A 9 -0.53 14.29 20.43
C GLY A 9 0.88 13.77 20.10
N ASP A 10 1.28 12.66 20.71
CA ASP A 10 2.61 12.05 20.49
C ASP A 10 2.56 10.91 19.47
N LEU A 11 1.40 10.66 18.90
CA LEU A 11 1.19 9.62 17.91
C LEU A 11 1.37 10.15 16.48
N VAL A 12 2.29 9.56 15.74
CA VAL A 12 2.44 9.80 14.30
C VAL A 12 1.59 8.79 13.54
N VAL A 13 0.73 9.28 12.65
CA VAL A 13 -0.09 8.45 11.77
C VAL A 13 0.44 8.57 10.35
N ILE A 14 0.79 7.43 9.75
CA ILE A 14 1.24 7.31 8.36
C ILE A 14 0.11 6.66 7.56
N ILE A 15 -0.24 7.23 6.43
CA ILE A 15 -1.25 6.69 5.52
C ILE A 15 -0.54 5.99 4.36
N GLY A 16 -0.71 4.68 4.31
CA GLY A 16 -0.09 3.80 3.32
C GLY A 16 1.26 3.25 3.77
N SER A 17 1.47 1.96 3.51
CA SER A 17 2.70 1.23 3.85
C SER A 17 3.59 0.96 2.64
N GLY A 18 3.44 1.73 1.56
CA GLY A 18 4.32 1.66 0.39
C GLY A 18 5.75 2.08 0.70
N ALA A 19 6.56 2.28 -0.34
CA ALA A 19 7.99 2.59 -0.22
C ALA A 19 8.27 3.75 0.76
N GLY A 20 7.54 4.86 0.64
CA GLY A 20 7.73 6.02 1.53
C GLY A 20 7.24 5.77 2.95
N GLY A 21 6.00 5.27 3.09
CA GLY A 21 5.40 5.06 4.41
C GLY A 21 6.08 3.95 5.21
N GLY A 22 6.51 2.90 4.55
CA GLY A 22 7.25 1.81 5.19
C GLY A 22 8.60 2.26 5.74
N VAL A 23 9.39 3.00 4.96
CA VAL A 23 10.69 3.53 5.38
C VAL A 23 10.52 4.55 6.50
N LEU A 24 9.59 5.49 6.35
CA LEU A 24 9.32 6.48 7.40
C LEU A 24 8.89 5.83 8.71
N GLY A 25 8.00 4.83 8.63
CA GLY A 25 7.55 4.09 9.82
C GLY A 25 8.68 3.37 10.53
N MET A 26 9.59 2.75 9.78
CA MET A 26 10.78 2.12 10.34
C MET A 26 11.70 3.15 11.05
N GLU A 27 12.00 4.25 10.39
CA GLU A 27 12.86 5.30 10.96
C GLU A 27 12.29 5.90 12.24
N LEU A 28 10.99 6.18 12.26
CA LEU A 28 10.32 6.70 13.45
C LEU A 28 10.31 5.68 14.59
N ALA A 29 10.04 4.41 14.29
CA ALA A 29 10.05 3.35 15.27
C ALA A 29 11.43 3.14 15.87
N MET A 30 12.49 3.19 15.06
CA MET A 30 13.88 3.10 15.55
C MET A 30 14.26 4.26 16.48
N LYS A 31 13.63 5.40 16.33
CA LYS A 31 13.79 6.57 17.23
C LYS A 31 12.88 6.52 18.44
N GLY A 32 12.11 5.44 18.62
CA GLY A 32 11.16 5.29 19.73
C GLY A 32 9.91 6.16 19.61
N ILE A 33 9.65 6.71 18.44
CA ILE A 33 8.45 7.52 18.20
C ILE A 33 7.25 6.60 17.96
N LYS A 34 6.19 6.85 18.72
CA LYS A 34 4.95 6.08 18.62
C LYS A 34 4.31 6.31 17.26
N THR A 35 4.22 5.26 16.47
CA THR A 35 3.79 5.35 15.07
C THR A 35 2.74 4.29 14.77
N VAL A 36 1.75 4.67 13.99
CA VAL A 36 0.77 3.74 13.39
C VAL A 36 0.72 3.95 11.88
N ILE A 37 0.71 2.85 11.13
CA ILE A 37 0.56 2.89 9.68
C ILE A 37 -0.82 2.34 9.34
N LEU A 38 -1.61 3.13 8.64
CA LEU A 38 -2.91 2.75 8.10
C LEU A 38 -2.74 2.29 6.66
N GLU A 39 -3.07 1.02 6.40
CA GLU A 39 -2.95 0.43 5.07
C GLU A 39 -4.32 -0.05 4.59
N ALA A 40 -4.67 0.27 3.34
CA ALA A 40 -5.93 -0.12 2.73
C ALA A 40 -5.93 -1.56 2.19
N GLY A 41 -4.74 -2.11 1.92
CA GLY A 41 -4.58 -3.44 1.34
C GLY A 41 -4.29 -4.53 2.35
N GLY A 42 -4.38 -5.77 1.88
CA GLY A 42 -4.06 -6.95 2.66
C GLY A 42 -2.57 -7.26 2.72
N ARG A 43 -2.21 -8.17 3.59
CA ARG A 43 -0.86 -8.72 3.67
C ARG A 43 -0.77 -9.94 2.76
N HIS A 44 0.24 -9.94 1.89
CA HIS A 44 0.56 -11.05 1.00
C HIS A 44 1.86 -11.72 1.43
N GLY A 45 1.90 -13.05 1.32
CA GLY A 45 3.09 -13.85 1.56
C GLY A 45 3.73 -14.32 0.25
N PRO A 46 4.91 -14.94 0.29
CA PRO A 46 5.59 -15.42 -0.92
C PRO A 46 4.74 -16.36 -1.79
N GLN A 47 3.83 -17.11 -1.17
CA GLN A 47 2.93 -18.04 -1.84
C GLN A 47 1.83 -17.36 -2.69
N ASP A 48 1.58 -16.07 -2.44
CA ASP A 48 0.57 -15.30 -3.16
C ASP A 48 1.12 -14.73 -4.47
N PHE A 49 2.45 -14.79 -4.64
CA PHE A 49 3.14 -14.33 -5.84
C PHE A 49 3.35 -15.50 -6.79
N VAL A 50 2.50 -15.58 -7.81
CA VAL A 50 2.62 -16.59 -8.85
C VAL A 50 3.47 -16.06 -9.99
N ASN A 51 4.36 -16.88 -10.49
CA ASN A 51 5.25 -16.53 -11.61
C ASN A 51 4.50 -16.65 -12.96
N ASP A 52 3.33 -16.04 -13.01
CA ASP A 52 2.43 -15.98 -14.15
C ASP A 52 1.79 -14.60 -14.21
N GLU A 53 2.04 -13.86 -15.27
CA GLU A 53 1.54 -12.49 -15.45
C GLU A 53 0.02 -12.39 -15.33
N TRP A 54 -0.71 -13.31 -15.93
CA TRP A 54 -2.17 -13.27 -15.90
C TRP A 54 -2.74 -13.48 -14.49
N SER A 55 -2.21 -14.42 -13.76
CA SER A 55 -2.64 -14.68 -12.38
C SER A 55 -2.19 -13.54 -11.46
N SER A 56 -0.98 -13.05 -11.64
CA SER A 56 -0.45 -11.91 -10.89
C SER A 56 -1.28 -10.65 -11.12
N PHE A 57 -1.64 -10.35 -12.34
CA PHE A 57 -2.51 -9.23 -12.69
C PHE A 57 -3.91 -9.34 -12.08
N ARG A 58 -4.44 -10.51 -11.90
CA ARG A 58 -5.75 -10.72 -11.29
C ARG A 58 -5.75 -10.64 -9.78
N GLN A 59 -4.68 -11.07 -9.12
CA GLN A 59 -4.65 -11.23 -7.67
C GLN A 59 -4.14 -10.00 -6.94
N ILE A 60 -3.13 -9.34 -7.47
CA ILE A 60 -2.41 -8.28 -6.75
C ILE A 60 -2.45 -6.97 -7.54
N SER A 61 -2.75 -7.04 -8.85
CA SER A 61 -2.58 -5.92 -9.72
C SER A 61 -3.77 -4.96 -9.75
N TRP A 62 -3.46 -3.83 -10.18
CA TRP A 62 -4.20 -2.62 -10.45
C TRP A 62 -5.33 -2.74 -11.49
N LEU A 63 -5.44 -3.85 -12.20
CA LEU A 63 -6.57 -4.12 -13.11
C LEU A 63 -7.83 -4.56 -12.37
N ASP A 64 -7.70 -5.09 -11.17
CA ASP A 64 -8.85 -5.42 -10.34
C ASP A 64 -9.15 -4.25 -9.39
N GLN A 65 -10.31 -3.64 -9.55
CA GLN A 65 -10.77 -2.52 -8.71
C GLN A 65 -10.82 -2.86 -7.22
N ARG A 66 -10.91 -4.12 -6.86
CA ARG A 66 -10.87 -4.58 -5.47
C ARG A 66 -9.48 -4.48 -4.86
N THR A 67 -8.45 -4.53 -5.69
CA THR A 67 -7.04 -4.50 -5.25
C THR A 67 -6.34 -3.19 -5.54
N THR A 68 -6.98 -2.27 -6.25
CA THR A 68 -6.42 -0.98 -6.64
C THR A 68 -7.25 0.18 -6.11
N SER A 69 -6.63 1.34 -5.99
CA SER A 69 -7.29 2.59 -5.61
C SER A 69 -6.70 3.77 -6.38
N GLY A 70 -7.46 4.84 -6.45
CA GLY A 70 -7.05 6.08 -7.09
C GLY A 70 -7.89 6.49 -8.29
N ASP A 71 -7.53 7.58 -8.91
CA ASP A 71 -8.10 8.02 -10.17
C ASP A 71 -7.50 7.19 -11.32
N TRP A 72 -8.34 6.61 -12.12
CA TRP A 72 -7.98 5.75 -13.25
C TRP A 72 -7.41 6.51 -14.44
N ARG A 73 -7.29 7.80 -14.36
CA ARG A 73 -6.73 8.67 -15.40
C ARG A 73 -5.24 8.86 -15.17
N VAL A 74 -4.43 8.16 -15.93
CA VAL A 74 -2.98 8.27 -15.84
C VAL A 74 -2.48 9.58 -16.48
N SER A 75 -3.06 9.96 -17.61
CA SER A 75 -2.75 11.23 -18.28
C SER A 75 -3.83 11.60 -19.31
N ARG A 76 -3.73 12.81 -19.87
CA ARG A 76 -4.57 13.22 -21.01
C ARG A 76 -4.36 12.36 -22.25
N ASP A 77 -3.13 11.93 -22.47
CA ASP A 77 -2.73 11.19 -23.66
C ASP A 77 -3.05 9.70 -23.56
N PHE A 78 -3.28 9.22 -22.34
CA PHE A 78 -3.60 7.83 -22.05
C PHE A 78 -4.90 7.70 -21.24
N SER A 79 -5.93 8.43 -21.70
CA SER A 79 -7.24 8.35 -21.08
C SER A 79 -7.79 6.94 -21.17
N GLY A 80 -8.16 6.37 -20.03
CA GLY A 80 -8.70 5.01 -19.95
C GLY A 80 -7.70 3.94 -19.49
N LEU A 81 -6.42 4.28 -19.34
CA LEU A 81 -5.49 3.38 -18.66
C LEU A 81 -5.65 3.51 -17.15
N PRO A 82 -5.76 2.39 -16.42
CA PRO A 82 -5.84 2.42 -14.97
C PRO A 82 -4.53 2.90 -14.32
N ALA A 83 -4.64 3.60 -13.20
CA ALA A 83 -3.48 3.92 -12.38
C ALA A 83 -2.88 2.65 -11.77
N TRP A 84 -1.56 2.53 -11.82
CA TRP A 84 -0.83 1.35 -11.34
C TRP A 84 -0.59 1.44 -9.82
N ILE A 85 -1.67 1.30 -9.07
CA ILE A 85 -1.64 1.36 -7.61
C ILE A 85 -2.07 0.01 -7.04
N VAL A 86 -1.21 -0.58 -6.23
CA VAL A 86 -1.47 -1.85 -5.55
C VAL A 86 -1.93 -1.58 -4.13
N LYS A 87 -3.06 -2.14 -3.74
CA LYS A 87 -3.54 -2.16 -2.36
C LYS A 87 -2.99 -3.38 -1.63
N ALA A 88 -1.82 -3.22 -1.03
CA ALA A 88 -1.18 -4.27 -0.26
C ALA A 88 -0.24 -3.66 0.78
N VAL A 89 0.02 -4.37 1.86
CA VAL A 89 1.10 -4.02 2.80
C VAL A 89 2.42 -4.07 2.05
N GLY A 90 3.11 -2.93 1.95
CA GLY A 90 4.30 -2.75 1.13
C GLY A 90 4.02 -2.00 -0.18
N GLY A 91 2.75 -1.87 -0.59
CA GLY A 91 2.34 -1.13 -1.78
C GLY A 91 2.88 -1.72 -3.07
N SER A 92 3.04 -0.87 -4.09
CA SER A 92 3.48 -1.29 -5.43
C SER A 92 4.90 -1.86 -5.48
N THR A 93 5.72 -1.63 -4.45
CA THR A 93 7.06 -2.22 -4.35
C THR A 93 7.05 -3.75 -4.23
N LEU A 94 5.94 -4.35 -3.83
CA LEU A 94 5.78 -5.81 -3.82
C LEU A 94 5.78 -6.43 -5.22
N HIS A 95 5.50 -5.63 -6.21
CA HIS A 95 5.36 -6.07 -7.61
C HIS A 95 6.57 -5.75 -8.47
N TRP A 96 7.61 -5.28 -7.87
CA TRP A 96 8.84 -4.86 -8.53
C TRP A 96 9.68 -6.04 -9.01
#